data_95efeaa23ae274ee764d36f051d400ff
#
_entry.id   95efeaa23ae274ee764d36f051d400ff
#
_cell.length_a   1.000
_cell.length_b   1.000
_cell.length_c   1.000
_cell.angle_alpha   90.00
_cell.angle_beta   90.00
_cell.angle_gamma   90.00
#
_symmetry.space_group_name_H-M   'P 1'
#
loop_
_entity.id
_entity.type
_entity.pdbx_description
1 polymer ?
#
loop_
_entity_poly.entity_id
_entity_poly.type
_entity_poly.pdbx_seq_one_letter_code
_entity_poly.pdbx_strand_id
1 'polypeptide(L)'
;MPKPAAAVVGLVCLGMLGAGGIAVAGAPAESHRSRALVISNDGGVLASIPLSGDTFAVSYRNSIYGTVAEERYTVQEDGSYRLAQLAADQLAVLEEYYAVPGPPSAAADTDRREWVTDPDPGQTAEFSRLSLAATDLGRRTVHIPGAPPLELWKLVEDSDPFVVLSLKETP
;
A
#
# COMPACT_ATOMS: atom_id res chain seq x y z
N MET A 1 68.99 -33.45 -14.14
CA MET A 1 69.26 -34.51 -15.17
C MET A 1 68.26 -35.60 -14.98
N PRO A 2 67.64 -36.23 -15.97
CA PRO A 2 67.04 -35.66 -17.21
C PRO A 2 65.52 -35.93 -17.31
N LYS A 3 64.91 -35.22 -18.25
CA LYS A 3 63.63 -35.60 -18.86
C LYS A 3 63.69 -36.90 -19.65
N PRO A 4 62.62 -37.59 -19.89
CA PRO A 4 62.01 -37.62 -21.23
C PRO A 4 60.49 -37.44 -21.18
N ALA A 5 59.83 -36.71 -22.01
CA ALA A 5 59.49 -36.77 -23.42
C ALA A 5 58.44 -37.85 -23.79
N ALA A 6 57.31 -37.30 -24.24
CA ALA A 6 56.41 -37.71 -25.31
C ALA A 6 55.50 -38.97 -25.16
N ALA A 7 54.20 -38.69 -25.37
CA ALA A 7 53.48 -39.27 -26.52
C ALA A 7 52.07 -38.68 -26.66
N VAL A 8 51.84 -38.09 -27.81
CA VAL A 8 50.57 -37.64 -28.37
C VAL A 8 49.83 -38.88 -28.86
N VAL A 9 48.58 -39.06 -28.42
CA VAL A 9 47.61 -39.87 -29.16
C VAL A 9 46.32 -39.06 -29.28
N GLY A 10 46.06 -38.64 -30.47
CA GLY A 10 44.78 -38.03 -30.85
C GLY A 10 43.68 -39.06 -30.91
N LEU A 11 42.57 -38.69 -30.36
CA LEU A 11 41.29 -39.35 -30.67
C LEU A 11 40.26 -38.31 -31.07
N VAL A 12 39.98 -38.26 -32.34
CA VAL A 12 38.88 -37.50 -32.92
C VAL A 12 37.60 -38.29 -32.62
N CYS A 13 36.72 -37.75 -31.78
CA CYS A 13 35.36 -38.21 -31.71
C CYS A 13 34.42 -37.11 -32.17
N LEU A 14 33.94 -37.35 -33.37
CA LEU A 14 32.77 -36.69 -33.98
C LEU A 14 31.55 -37.05 -33.14
N GLY A 15 30.83 -36.08 -32.56
CA GLY A 15 29.67 -36.33 -31.73
C GLY A 15 28.71 -35.15 -31.74
N MET A 16 27.78 -35.19 -32.64
CA MET A 16 26.39 -34.68 -32.67
C MET A 16 26.08 -33.41 -31.87
N LEU A 17 25.79 -32.35 -32.60
CA LEU A 17 24.99 -31.21 -32.21
C LEU A 17 23.59 -31.66 -31.81
N GLY A 18 23.35 -31.79 -30.48
CA GLY A 18 22.03 -31.82 -29.90
C GLY A 18 21.60 -30.41 -29.57
N ALA A 19 20.79 -29.79 -30.37
CA ALA A 19 20.11 -28.54 -30.03
C ALA A 19 19.06 -28.84 -28.97
N GLY A 20 19.51 -28.81 -27.69
CA GLY A 20 18.62 -28.79 -26.54
C GLY A 20 18.04 -27.38 -26.36
N GLY A 21 16.89 -27.12 -26.93
CA GLY A 21 16.12 -25.93 -26.60
C GLY A 21 15.74 -25.94 -25.14
N ILE A 22 16.36 -25.08 -24.33
CA ILE A 22 15.89 -24.78 -22.97
C ILE A 22 14.59 -23.98 -23.17
N ALA A 23 13.45 -24.65 -23.08
CA ALA A 23 12.18 -23.97 -22.87
C ALA A 23 12.27 -23.31 -21.48
N VAL A 24 12.59 -22.03 -21.44
CA VAL A 24 12.34 -21.20 -20.27
C VAL A 24 10.82 -21.14 -20.14
N ALA A 25 10.27 -21.98 -19.28
CA ALA A 25 8.90 -21.83 -18.84
C ALA A 25 8.83 -20.46 -18.15
N GLY A 26 8.35 -19.45 -18.87
CA GLY A 26 8.02 -18.17 -18.32
C GLY A 26 7.00 -18.43 -17.20
N ALA A 27 7.36 -18.13 -15.94
CA ALA A 27 6.38 -18.06 -14.89
C ALA A 27 5.23 -17.19 -15.40
N PRO A 28 3.96 -17.58 -15.20
CA PRO A 28 2.85 -16.72 -15.56
C PRO A 28 3.08 -15.39 -14.84
N ALA A 29 3.19 -14.32 -15.60
CA ALA A 29 3.13 -12.98 -15.03
C ALA A 29 1.79 -12.92 -14.30
N GLU A 30 1.82 -12.85 -12.97
CA GLU A 30 0.65 -12.55 -12.19
C GLU A 30 0.12 -11.23 -12.76
N SER A 31 -0.99 -11.32 -13.47
CA SER A 31 -1.68 -10.15 -13.97
C SER A 31 -2.17 -9.40 -12.71
N HIS A 32 -1.37 -8.47 -12.20
CA HIS A 32 -1.84 -7.55 -11.20
C HIS A 32 -3.05 -6.84 -11.79
N ARG A 33 -4.24 -7.23 -11.33
CA ARG A 33 -5.47 -6.55 -11.71
C ARG A 33 -5.28 -5.09 -11.34
N SER A 34 -5.29 -4.23 -12.32
CA SER A 34 -5.21 -2.80 -12.09
C SER A 34 -6.40 -2.39 -11.24
N ARG A 35 -6.15 -1.79 -10.10
CA ARG A 35 -7.19 -1.30 -9.17
C ARG A 35 -7.07 0.20 -9.05
N ALA A 36 -8.19 0.85 -8.77
CA ALA A 36 -8.23 2.27 -8.45
C ALA A 36 -9.00 2.49 -7.15
N LEU A 37 -8.51 3.40 -6.33
CA LEU A 37 -9.26 3.96 -5.22
C LEU A 37 -10.21 5.01 -5.77
N VAL A 38 -11.51 4.79 -5.60
CA VAL A 38 -12.58 5.68 -6.06
C VAL A 38 -13.15 6.43 -4.87
N ILE A 39 -13.18 7.75 -4.99
CA ILE A 39 -13.81 8.66 -4.04
C ILE A 39 -15.12 9.14 -4.67
N SER A 40 -16.22 8.98 -3.96
CA SER A 40 -17.56 9.37 -4.43
C SER A 40 -18.38 9.98 -3.30
N ASN A 41 -19.45 10.69 -3.65
CA ASN A 41 -20.52 11.12 -2.77
C ASN A 41 -21.87 10.87 -3.46
N ASP A 42 -22.95 11.43 -2.93
CA ASP A 42 -24.30 11.28 -3.52
C ASP A 42 -24.40 11.91 -4.92
N GLY A 43 -23.56 12.91 -5.24
CA GLY A 43 -23.45 13.54 -6.55
C GLY A 43 -22.68 12.70 -7.60
N GLY A 44 -22.01 11.63 -7.19
CA GLY A 44 -21.26 10.76 -8.08
C GLY A 44 -19.78 10.59 -7.73
N VAL A 45 -18.98 10.22 -8.73
CA VAL A 45 -17.52 10.04 -8.57
C VAL A 45 -16.82 11.40 -8.59
N LEU A 46 -16.10 11.69 -7.51
CA LEU A 46 -15.31 12.91 -7.33
C LEU A 46 -13.87 12.73 -7.83
N ALA A 47 -13.28 11.56 -7.59
CA ALA A 47 -11.94 11.21 -8.04
C ALA A 47 -11.77 9.70 -8.19
N SER A 48 -10.79 9.31 -9.03
CA SER A 48 -10.37 7.92 -9.19
C SER A 48 -8.86 7.91 -9.36
N ILE A 49 -8.14 7.22 -8.46
CA ILE A 49 -6.68 7.20 -8.43
C ILE A 49 -6.21 5.76 -8.59
N PRO A 50 -5.43 5.45 -9.64
CA PRO A 50 -4.84 4.12 -9.79
C PRO A 50 -3.97 3.77 -8.57
N LEU A 51 -4.10 2.54 -8.09
CA LEU A 51 -3.21 2.01 -7.06
C LEU A 51 -1.96 1.43 -7.73
N SER A 52 -0.79 1.89 -7.31
CA SER A 52 0.51 1.35 -7.74
C SER A 52 0.94 0.11 -6.94
N GLY A 53 0.15 -0.29 -5.96
CA GLY A 53 0.36 -1.41 -5.07
C GLY A 53 -0.91 -1.72 -4.29
N ASP A 54 -0.78 -2.41 -3.18
CA ASP A 54 -1.89 -2.87 -2.34
C ASP A 54 -2.03 -2.06 -1.04
N THR A 55 -1.48 -0.84 -0.98
CA THR A 55 -1.57 0.02 0.20
C THR A 55 -2.01 1.43 -0.15
N PHE A 56 -2.74 2.05 0.77
CA PHE A 56 -3.01 3.48 0.80
C PHE A 56 -3.20 3.96 2.23
N ALA A 57 -3.20 5.27 2.44
CA ALA A 57 -3.44 5.84 3.76
C ALA A 57 -4.39 7.04 3.68
N VAL A 58 -5.05 7.31 4.80
CA VAL A 58 -5.87 8.51 5.01
C VAL A 58 -5.35 9.24 6.22
N SER A 59 -4.78 10.42 6.03
CA SER A 59 -4.42 11.29 7.14
C SER A 59 -5.54 12.28 7.46
N TYR A 60 -5.57 12.74 8.69
CA TYR A 60 -6.49 13.77 9.14
C TYR A 60 -5.89 14.56 10.33
N ARG A 61 -6.38 15.78 10.53
CA ARG A 61 -6.07 16.55 11.71
C ARG A 61 -6.97 16.12 12.86
N ASN A 62 -6.38 15.55 13.91
CA ASN A 62 -7.10 15.23 15.14
C ASN A 62 -7.51 16.53 15.86
N SER A 63 -8.82 16.71 16.12
CA SER A 63 -9.35 17.96 16.67
C SER A 63 -9.01 18.17 18.15
N ILE A 64 -8.74 17.09 18.89
CA ILE A 64 -8.42 17.15 20.33
C ILE A 64 -6.98 17.63 20.51
N TYR A 65 -6.04 17.04 19.78
CA TYR A 65 -4.61 17.31 19.92
C TYR A 65 -4.08 18.32 18.89
N GLY A 66 -4.86 18.63 17.85
CA GLY A 66 -4.48 19.60 16.81
C GLY A 66 -3.36 19.10 15.88
N THR A 67 -2.93 17.86 16.00
CA THR A 67 -1.85 17.21 15.25
C THR A 67 -2.38 16.26 14.20
N VAL A 68 -1.51 15.78 13.31
CA VAL A 68 -1.93 14.86 12.25
C VAL A 68 -1.89 13.41 12.73
N ALA A 69 -2.95 12.68 12.42
CA ALA A 69 -3.02 11.23 12.53
C ALA A 69 -3.24 10.61 11.14
N GLU A 70 -2.91 9.33 11.00
CA GLU A 70 -2.96 8.62 9.74
C GLU A 70 -3.40 7.17 9.96
N GLU A 71 -4.39 6.76 9.19
CA GLU A 71 -4.88 5.38 9.11
C GLU A 71 -4.33 4.75 7.83
N ARG A 72 -3.61 3.63 7.95
CA ARG A 72 -2.96 2.93 6.84
C ARG A 72 -3.68 1.64 6.54
N TYR A 73 -4.02 1.45 5.29
CA TYR A 73 -4.82 0.33 4.83
C TYR A 73 -4.05 -0.57 3.89
N THR A 74 -4.34 -1.88 3.98
CA THR A 74 -3.89 -2.89 3.02
C THR A 74 -5.08 -3.43 2.25
N VAL A 75 -5.00 -3.40 0.93
CA VAL A 75 -5.99 -3.94 0.00
C VAL A 75 -5.92 -5.45 -0.01
N GLN A 76 -7.07 -6.10 0.05
CA GLN A 76 -7.21 -7.54 0.01
C GLN A 76 -7.52 -8.03 -1.42
N GLU A 77 -7.36 -9.33 -1.67
CA GLU A 77 -7.61 -9.93 -2.99
C GLU A 77 -9.07 -9.81 -3.44
N ASP A 78 -10.01 -9.84 -2.50
CA ASP A 78 -11.45 -9.73 -2.75
C ASP A 78 -11.93 -8.30 -3.04
N GLY A 79 -11.04 -7.31 -3.00
CA GLY A 79 -11.36 -5.91 -3.22
C GLY A 79 -11.83 -5.16 -1.98
N SER A 80 -11.79 -5.80 -0.81
CA SER A 80 -11.87 -5.11 0.48
C SER A 80 -10.52 -4.47 0.85
N TYR A 81 -10.49 -3.69 1.90
CA TYR A 81 -9.25 -3.19 2.50
C TYR A 81 -9.38 -3.15 4.02
N ARG A 82 -8.28 -3.45 4.68
CA ARG A 82 -8.20 -3.58 6.12
C ARG A 82 -7.28 -2.51 6.69
N LEU A 83 -7.67 -1.93 7.84
CA LEU A 83 -6.77 -1.10 8.63
C LEU A 83 -5.59 -1.95 9.11
N ALA A 84 -4.40 -1.61 8.65
CA ALA A 84 -3.18 -2.36 8.92
C ALA A 84 -2.29 -1.67 9.95
N GLN A 85 -2.32 -0.33 10.02
CA GLN A 85 -1.50 0.44 10.95
C GLN A 85 -2.13 1.79 11.25
N LEU A 86 -1.92 2.27 12.46
CA LEU A 86 -2.20 3.62 12.92
C LEU A 86 -0.90 4.38 13.09
N ALA A 87 -0.89 5.66 12.71
CA ALA A 87 0.27 6.52 12.88
C ALA A 87 -0.14 7.93 13.32
N ALA A 88 0.71 8.63 14.05
CA ALA A 88 0.42 9.99 14.51
C ALA A 88 1.71 10.79 14.77
N ASP A 89 1.59 12.12 14.70
CA ASP A 89 2.67 13.02 15.11
C ASP A 89 2.77 13.15 16.63
N GLN A 90 1.75 12.72 17.37
CA GLN A 90 1.72 12.79 18.82
C GLN A 90 1.30 11.44 19.43
N LEU A 91 2.10 10.94 20.37
CA LEU A 91 1.90 9.66 21.04
C LEU A 91 0.50 9.52 21.67
N ALA A 92 0.03 10.57 22.33
CA ALA A 92 -1.27 10.58 23.00
C ALA A 92 -2.47 10.32 22.04
N VAL A 93 -2.33 10.62 20.76
CA VAL A 93 -3.37 10.27 19.76
C VAL A 93 -3.54 8.75 19.67
N LEU A 94 -2.47 8.00 19.72
CA LEU A 94 -2.52 6.53 19.66
C LEU A 94 -2.97 5.93 20.98
N GLU A 95 -2.43 6.42 22.10
CA GLU A 95 -2.71 5.88 23.43
C GLU A 95 -4.10 6.23 23.97
N GLU A 96 -4.54 7.48 23.79
CA GLU A 96 -5.75 7.98 24.43
C GLU A 96 -6.95 8.06 23.47
N TYR A 97 -6.75 8.52 22.23
CA TYR A 97 -7.84 8.65 21.26
C TYR A 97 -8.19 7.31 20.61
N TYR A 98 -7.20 6.57 20.11
CA TYR A 98 -7.43 5.23 19.56
C TYR A 98 -7.48 4.15 20.64
N ALA A 99 -6.93 4.41 21.83
CA ALA A 99 -6.87 3.48 22.96
C ALA A 99 -6.33 2.09 22.56
N VAL A 100 -5.26 2.09 21.77
CA VAL A 100 -4.68 0.83 21.26
C VAL A 100 -4.14 -0.05 22.40
N PRO A 101 -4.26 -1.37 22.30
CA PRO A 101 -3.70 -2.28 23.28
C PRO A 101 -2.18 -2.39 23.12
N GLY A 102 -1.44 -1.80 24.00
CA GLY A 102 0.02 -1.85 24.04
C GLY A 102 0.69 -0.52 23.65
N PRO A 103 1.98 -0.40 23.92
CA PRO A 103 2.70 0.85 23.68
C PRO A 103 2.98 1.06 22.20
N PRO A 104 2.65 2.24 21.63
CA PRO A 104 3.10 2.62 20.32
C PRO A 104 4.64 2.67 20.24
N SER A 105 5.16 2.53 19.04
CA SER A 105 6.60 2.58 18.74
C SER A 105 6.95 3.87 17.98
N ALA A 106 8.17 4.35 18.14
CA ALA A 106 8.69 5.40 17.29
C ALA A 106 8.74 4.88 15.83
N ALA A 107 8.27 5.70 14.92
CA ALA A 107 8.33 5.39 13.49
C ALA A 107 9.77 5.47 12.96
N ALA A 108 10.02 4.93 11.78
CA ALA A 108 11.31 5.09 11.11
C ALA A 108 11.54 6.56 10.70
N ASP A 109 12.79 7.01 10.66
CA ASP A 109 13.17 8.40 10.29
C ASP A 109 12.63 8.85 8.92
N THR A 110 12.32 7.90 8.04
CA THR A 110 11.75 8.17 6.72
C THR A 110 10.23 8.20 6.70
N ASP A 111 9.57 7.93 7.82
CA ASP A 111 8.12 7.94 7.95
C ASP A 111 7.56 9.37 7.92
N ARG A 112 6.29 9.50 7.53
CA ARG A 112 5.58 10.78 7.58
C ARG A 112 5.08 11.16 8.98
N ARG A 113 5.06 10.18 9.91
CA ARG A 113 4.58 10.34 11.29
C ARG A 113 5.69 9.95 12.27
N GLU A 114 5.58 10.44 13.49
CA GLU A 114 6.57 10.18 14.54
C GLU A 114 6.33 8.87 15.29
N TRP A 115 5.05 8.45 15.37
CA TRP A 115 4.62 7.28 16.15
C TRP A 115 3.76 6.36 15.31
N VAL A 116 3.92 5.05 15.51
CA VAL A 116 3.15 4.00 14.84
C VAL A 116 2.72 2.92 15.82
N THR A 117 1.59 2.26 15.51
CA THR A 117 1.11 1.09 16.23
C THR A 117 0.21 0.24 15.34
N ASP A 118 0.10 -1.03 15.65
CA ASP A 118 -0.90 -1.90 15.05
C ASP A 118 -2.29 -1.58 15.63
N PRO A 119 -3.36 -1.71 14.85
CA PRO A 119 -4.72 -1.61 15.37
C PRO A 119 -5.03 -2.75 16.34
N ASP A 120 -6.06 -2.56 17.19
CA ASP A 120 -6.51 -3.60 18.11
C ASP A 120 -6.92 -4.87 17.33
N PRO A 121 -6.25 -6.02 17.56
CA PRO A 121 -6.59 -7.26 16.88
C PRO A 121 -7.99 -7.80 17.24
N GLY A 122 -8.59 -7.33 18.34
CA GLY A 122 -9.98 -7.62 18.74
C GLY A 122 -11.01 -6.82 17.95
N GLN A 123 -10.59 -5.78 17.22
CA GLN A 123 -11.45 -4.90 16.44
C GLN A 123 -10.99 -4.91 14.97
N THR A 124 -11.44 -5.91 14.21
CA THR A 124 -11.13 -5.99 12.79
C THR A 124 -11.84 -4.86 12.04
N ALA A 125 -11.07 -3.88 11.59
CA ALA A 125 -11.56 -2.78 10.75
C ALA A 125 -11.31 -3.12 9.27
N GLU A 126 -12.27 -3.83 8.66
CA GLU A 126 -12.24 -4.22 7.26
C GLU A 126 -13.42 -3.57 6.52
N PHE A 127 -13.15 -3.04 5.33
CA PHE A 127 -14.08 -2.20 4.60
C PHE A 127 -14.12 -2.59 3.12
N SER A 128 -15.31 -2.74 2.56
CA SER A 128 -15.54 -2.65 1.12
C SER A 128 -15.85 -1.20 0.69
N ARG A 129 -16.37 -0.41 1.64
CA ARG A 129 -16.68 1.01 1.50
C ARG A 129 -16.45 1.71 2.84
N LEU A 130 -15.73 2.81 2.83
CA LEU A 130 -15.46 3.62 4.01
C LEU A 130 -16.02 5.03 3.83
N SER A 131 -17.02 5.38 4.64
CA SER A 131 -17.58 6.73 4.66
C SER A 131 -16.80 7.62 5.61
N LEU A 132 -16.40 8.80 5.12
CA LEU A 132 -15.60 9.78 5.83
C LEU A 132 -16.22 11.17 5.73
N ALA A 133 -16.17 11.93 6.83
CA ALA A 133 -16.45 13.35 6.80
C ALA A 133 -15.18 14.12 6.36
N ALA A 134 -15.19 14.67 5.16
CA ALA A 134 -14.07 15.41 4.57
C ALA A 134 -14.24 16.92 4.82
N THR A 135 -14.23 17.33 6.09
CA THR A 135 -14.33 18.74 6.47
C THR A 135 -12.99 19.46 6.40
N ASP A 136 -13.02 20.79 6.29
CA ASP A 136 -11.86 21.67 6.37
C ASP A 136 -11.15 21.60 7.74
N LEU A 137 -11.88 21.33 8.82
CA LEU A 137 -11.33 21.13 10.16
C LEU A 137 -10.47 19.89 10.25
N GLY A 138 -10.98 18.76 9.71
CA GLY A 138 -10.30 17.47 9.73
C GLY A 138 -9.23 17.33 8.65
N ARG A 139 -9.31 18.07 7.56
CA ARG A 139 -8.37 18.10 6.43
C ARG A 139 -7.97 16.72 5.94
N ARG A 140 -8.95 15.83 5.78
CA ARG A 140 -8.68 14.46 5.34
C ARG A 140 -8.00 14.43 3.99
N THR A 141 -6.90 13.67 3.92
CA THR A 141 -6.05 13.57 2.74
C THR A 141 -5.71 12.11 2.46
N VAL A 142 -5.95 11.68 1.24
CA VAL A 142 -5.56 10.33 0.77
C VAL A 142 -4.12 10.37 0.28
N HIS A 143 -3.36 9.34 0.67
CA HIS A 143 -1.97 9.12 0.25
C HIS A 143 -1.88 7.75 -0.42
N ILE A 144 -1.47 7.72 -1.69
CA ILE A 144 -1.17 6.51 -2.45
C ILE A 144 0.31 6.57 -2.83
N PRO A 145 1.10 5.51 -2.60
CA PRO A 145 2.50 5.47 -3.01
C PRO A 145 2.67 5.84 -4.49
N GLY A 146 3.57 6.76 -4.79
CA GLY A 146 3.84 7.20 -6.16
C GLY A 146 2.83 8.20 -6.76
N ALA A 147 1.77 8.58 -6.03
CA ALA A 147 0.82 9.61 -6.46
C ALA A 147 0.90 10.85 -5.56
N PRO A 148 0.53 12.04 -6.09
CA PRO A 148 0.36 13.24 -5.26
C PRO A 148 -0.74 13.03 -4.21
N PRO A 149 -0.59 13.60 -2.99
CA PRO A 149 -1.66 13.57 -2.00
C PRO A 149 -2.94 14.20 -2.51
N LEU A 150 -4.09 13.55 -2.25
CA LEU A 150 -5.40 14.08 -2.61
C LEU A 150 -6.13 14.59 -1.36
N GLU A 151 -6.35 15.89 -1.29
CA GLU A 151 -7.05 16.56 -0.20
C GLU A 151 -8.57 16.45 -0.40
N LEU A 152 -9.21 15.50 0.30
CA LEU A 152 -10.65 15.19 0.15
C LEU A 152 -11.54 16.39 0.47
N TRP A 153 -11.17 17.19 1.46
CA TRP A 153 -11.91 18.37 1.89
C TRP A 153 -12.00 19.49 0.83
N LYS A 154 -11.16 19.43 -0.21
CA LYS A 154 -11.25 20.33 -1.37
C LYS A 154 -12.18 19.84 -2.48
N LEU A 155 -12.68 18.60 -2.37
CA LEU A 155 -13.55 17.99 -3.37
C LEU A 155 -15.04 18.12 -3.03
N VAL A 156 -15.38 18.59 -1.84
CA VAL A 156 -16.73 18.64 -1.30
C VAL A 156 -17.08 20.04 -0.80
N GLU A 157 -18.36 20.29 -0.64
CA GLU A 157 -18.88 21.49 0.00
C GLU A 157 -19.09 21.24 1.50
N ASP A 158 -18.99 22.27 2.33
CA ASP A 158 -19.22 22.15 3.78
C ASP A 158 -20.65 21.71 4.13
N SER A 159 -21.60 21.94 3.24
CA SER A 159 -23.01 21.50 3.38
C SER A 159 -23.19 20.00 3.13
N ASP A 160 -22.26 19.34 2.40
CA ASP A 160 -22.26 17.92 2.10
C ASP A 160 -20.83 17.36 2.16
N PRO A 161 -20.24 17.25 3.37
CA PRO A 161 -18.83 16.92 3.52
C PRO A 161 -18.55 15.41 3.43
N PHE A 162 -19.55 14.57 3.21
CA PHE A 162 -19.34 13.12 3.24
C PHE A 162 -18.84 12.58 1.91
N VAL A 163 -17.81 11.74 2.00
CA VAL A 163 -17.27 10.97 0.87
C VAL A 163 -17.21 9.50 1.22
N VAL A 164 -17.27 8.65 0.20
CA VAL A 164 -17.11 7.21 0.32
C VAL A 164 -15.89 6.79 -0.48
N LEU A 165 -14.99 6.10 0.17
CA LEU A 165 -13.85 5.43 -0.45
C LEU A 165 -14.25 3.99 -0.80
N SER A 166 -13.95 3.56 -2.01
CA SER A 166 -14.16 2.18 -2.47
C SER A 166 -13.10 1.80 -3.49
N LEU A 167 -12.88 0.50 -3.67
CA LEU A 167 -11.98 -0.02 -4.70
C LEU A 167 -12.78 -0.43 -5.94
N LYS A 168 -12.20 -0.19 -7.11
CA LYS A 168 -12.70 -0.70 -8.38
C LYS A 168 -11.58 -1.34 -9.18
N GLU A 169 -11.88 -2.46 -9.81
CA GLU A 169 -10.99 -3.01 -10.84
C GLU A 169 -11.02 -2.08 -12.05
N THR A 170 -9.85 -1.80 -12.59
CA THR A 170 -9.70 -1.08 -13.86
C THR A 170 -9.46 -2.09 -14.98
N PRO A 171 -10.12 -1.95 -16.12
CA PRO A 171 -9.95 -2.84 -17.24
C PRO A 171 -8.54 -2.81 -17.84
#